data_99746d0297486afc0226f64c7998e8de
#
_entry.id   99746d0297486afc0226f64c7998e8de
#
_cell.length_a   1.000
_cell.length_b   1.000
_cell.length_c   1.000
_cell.angle_alpha   90.00
_cell.angle_beta   90.00
_cell.angle_gamma   90.00
#
_symmetry.space_group_name_H-M   'P 1'
#
loop_
_entity.id
_entity.type
_entity.pdbx_description
1 polymer ?
#
loop_
_entity_poly.entity_id
_entity_poly.type
_entity_poly.pdbx_seq_one_letter_code
_entity_poly.pdbx_strand_id
1 'polypeptide(L)'
;MKFPLRGVCLAFGASLALSGAAMAQDISVAVVGPMTGSEASFGLQFKNGAELAVADINAAGGLLGKKLKLEIGDDACDPKQAVSVAEKMASMKIPFVDGHFCSSTSIPASDSYAEGNVLQITPGSTNPLYTERGLWNTFRVCGRDDQQGQVAAAYIIKNYKGRNVAIIHDKTTYGKGLADETRAAINAAGVKEKLYEAYTKGDKDFAALVSRFKRENIDFVYVGGYYAEAALILRQMREQGVNAVLMGGDALVDKQFAAIAGPLAEGSLFTFSPDPRKKETAAAALKKFKDKGIDPDGYTLYSYAAFQIWSQAVAKAQTTDAKKVATTIKAGKWDTVLGNISYTPKGDITLIDYVVYKRDKDGNYAELAGQ
;
A
#
# COMPACT_ATOMS: atom_id res chain seq x y z
N MET A 1 -87.38 -39.83 -27.12
CA MET A 1 -86.55 -38.68 -27.43
C MET A 1 -85.59 -38.52 -26.34
N LYS A 2 -84.29 -38.86 -26.56
CA LYS A 2 -83.19 -38.75 -25.53
C LYS A 2 -82.18 -37.76 -26.05
N PHE A 3 -81.92 -36.65 -25.36
CA PHE A 3 -80.84 -35.71 -25.64
C PHE A 3 -79.59 -36.10 -24.86
N PRO A 4 -78.40 -36.06 -25.39
CA PRO A 4 -77.18 -36.27 -24.61
C PRO A 4 -76.64 -34.96 -24.14
N LEU A 5 -76.25 -34.92 -22.84
CA LEU A 5 -75.44 -33.89 -22.21
C LEU A 5 -74.02 -33.91 -22.79
N ARG A 6 -73.59 -32.75 -23.26
CA ARG A 6 -72.15 -32.51 -23.56
C ARG A 6 -71.45 -31.93 -22.36
N GLY A 7 -70.51 -32.68 -21.84
CA GLY A 7 -69.60 -32.20 -20.80
C GLY A 7 -68.52 -31.24 -21.37
N VAL A 8 -68.38 -30.09 -20.77
CA VAL A 8 -67.30 -29.10 -21.01
C VAL A 8 -66.15 -29.38 -20.05
N CYS A 9 -65.07 -29.89 -20.56
CA CYS A 9 -63.80 -29.98 -19.80
C CYS A 9 -63.11 -28.61 -19.80
N LEU A 10 -63.08 -27.93 -18.65
CA LEU A 10 -62.20 -26.77 -18.41
C LEU A 10 -60.79 -27.30 -18.17
N ALA A 11 -59.91 -27.10 -19.13
CA ALA A 11 -58.46 -27.29 -18.95
C ALA A 11 -57.90 -26.06 -18.22
N PHE A 12 -57.54 -26.22 -16.95
CA PHE A 12 -56.76 -25.23 -16.18
C PHE A 12 -55.30 -25.35 -16.67
N GLY A 13 -54.88 -24.44 -17.52
CA GLY A 13 -53.47 -24.26 -17.91
C GLY A 13 -52.68 -23.59 -16.78
N ALA A 14 -51.91 -24.35 -16.00
CA ALA A 14 -50.96 -23.83 -15.07
C ALA A 14 -49.76 -23.26 -15.83
N SER A 15 -49.72 -21.94 -16.02
CA SER A 15 -48.55 -21.21 -16.54
C SER A 15 -47.48 -21.19 -15.45
N LEU A 16 -46.51 -22.10 -15.49
CA LEU A 16 -45.28 -21.96 -14.75
C LEU A 16 -44.49 -20.77 -15.31
N ALA A 17 -44.57 -19.63 -14.64
CA ALA A 17 -43.66 -18.53 -14.86
C ALA A 17 -42.25 -18.99 -14.40
N LEU A 18 -41.41 -19.45 -15.32
CA LEU A 18 -39.99 -19.53 -15.10
C LEU A 18 -39.47 -18.09 -14.91
N SER A 19 -39.42 -17.64 -13.67
CA SER A 19 -38.64 -16.45 -13.30
C SER A 19 -37.19 -16.80 -13.59
N GLY A 20 -36.71 -16.54 -14.79
CA GLY A 20 -35.28 -16.52 -15.09
C GLY A 20 -34.63 -15.52 -14.17
N ALA A 21 -33.94 -15.99 -13.12
CA ALA A 21 -33.06 -15.16 -12.36
C ALA A 21 -32.04 -14.57 -13.33
N ALA A 22 -32.26 -13.33 -13.77
CA ALA A 22 -31.24 -12.59 -14.49
C ALA A 22 -30.00 -12.60 -13.59
N MET A 23 -28.97 -13.35 -13.98
CA MET A 23 -27.70 -13.36 -13.28
C MET A 23 -27.20 -11.92 -13.31
N ALA A 24 -27.31 -11.23 -12.18
CA ALA A 24 -26.83 -9.86 -12.07
C ALA A 24 -25.33 -9.88 -12.33
N GLN A 25 -24.87 -9.12 -13.33
CA GLN A 25 -23.46 -9.07 -13.71
C GLN A 25 -22.60 -8.70 -12.47
N ASP A 26 -21.53 -9.45 -12.25
CA ASP A 26 -20.59 -9.22 -11.15
C ASP A 26 -20.02 -7.78 -11.17
N ILE A 27 -19.62 -7.28 -10.02
CA ILE A 27 -18.92 -6.01 -9.90
C ILE A 27 -17.42 -6.28 -10.06
N SER A 28 -16.82 -5.82 -11.17
CA SER A 28 -15.37 -5.89 -11.33
C SER A 28 -14.71 -4.82 -10.49
N VAL A 29 -13.68 -5.21 -9.72
CA VAL A 29 -12.80 -4.35 -8.92
C VAL A 29 -11.36 -4.71 -9.24
N ALA A 30 -10.39 -3.85 -8.96
CA ALA A 30 -9.01 -4.17 -9.31
C ALA A 30 -8.05 -4.00 -8.13
N VAL A 31 -6.97 -4.80 -8.16
CA VAL A 31 -5.73 -4.55 -7.45
C VAL A 31 -4.63 -4.25 -8.46
N VAL A 32 -3.93 -3.14 -8.27
CA VAL A 32 -2.86 -2.70 -9.18
C VAL A 32 -1.62 -2.34 -8.39
N GLY A 33 -0.49 -2.87 -8.83
CA GLY A 33 0.81 -2.61 -8.22
C GLY A 33 1.92 -3.28 -8.99
N PRO A 34 3.15 -3.28 -8.50
CA PRO A 34 4.28 -3.91 -9.17
C PRO A 34 4.20 -5.44 -9.03
N MET A 35 3.43 -6.09 -9.90
CA MET A 35 3.34 -7.56 -9.90
C MET A 35 4.61 -8.21 -10.43
N THR A 36 5.41 -7.44 -11.18
CA THR A 36 6.73 -7.81 -11.70
C THR A 36 7.78 -6.75 -11.35
N GLY A 37 9.06 -7.05 -11.61
CA GLY A 37 10.18 -6.13 -11.34
C GLY A 37 10.73 -6.20 -9.92
N SER A 38 11.58 -5.21 -9.56
CA SER A 38 12.29 -5.16 -8.27
C SER A 38 11.37 -5.08 -7.07
N GLU A 39 10.18 -4.51 -7.23
CA GLU A 39 9.20 -4.30 -6.15
C GLU A 39 8.09 -5.36 -6.13
N ALA A 40 8.24 -6.48 -6.84
CA ALA A 40 7.19 -7.51 -7.00
C ALA A 40 6.72 -8.12 -5.66
N SER A 41 7.55 -8.10 -4.64
CA SER A 41 7.16 -8.54 -3.30
C SER A 41 5.98 -7.71 -2.75
N PHE A 42 5.97 -6.40 -2.97
CA PHE A 42 4.85 -5.54 -2.56
C PHE A 42 3.60 -5.77 -3.40
N GLY A 43 3.76 -6.03 -4.70
CA GLY A 43 2.64 -6.42 -5.57
C GLY A 43 1.97 -7.71 -5.08
N LEU A 44 2.76 -8.70 -4.66
CA LEU A 44 2.26 -9.93 -4.07
C LEU A 44 1.52 -9.68 -2.74
N GLN A 45 2.03 -8.79 -1.88
CA GLN A 45 1.35 -8.42 -0.63
C GLN A 45 -0.02 -7.80 -0.92
N PHE A 46 -0.12 -6.89 -1.90
CA PHE A 46 -1.39 -6.30 -2.31
C PHE A 46 -2.35 -7.35 -2.85
N LYS A 47 -1.88 -8.19 -3.77
CA LYS A 47 -2.67 -9.27 -4.34
C LYS A 47 -3.23 -10.21 -3.27
N ASN A 48 -2.41 -10.64 -2.32
CA ASN A 48 -2.85 -11.51 -1.23
C ASN A 48 -3.94 -10.86 -0.38
N GLY A 49 -3.79 -9.58 -0.04
CA GLY A 49 -4.78 -8.81 0.70
C GLY A 49 -6.11 -8.70 -0.04
N ALA A 50 -6.04 -8.30 -1.31
CA ALA A 50 -7.19 -8.12 -2.19
C ALA A 50 -7.95 -9.44 -2.44
N GLU A 51 -7.24 -10.53 -2.75
CA GLU A 51 -7.84 -11.85 -2.99
C GLU A 51 -8.60 -12.35 -1.76
N LEU A 52 -8.04 -12.22 -0.56
CA LEU A 52 -8.74 -12.62 0.66
C LEU A 52 -9.94 -11.71 0.93
N ALA A 53 -9.80 -10.39 0.79
CA ALA A 53 -10.89 -9.45 1.01
C ALA A 53 -12.08 -9.70 0.06
N VAL A 54 -11.80 -9.91 -1.23
CA VAL A 54 -12.83 -10.25 -2.23
C VAL A 54 -13.50 -11.58 -1.92
N ALA A 55 -12.72 -12.59 -1.51
CA ALA A 55 -13.27 -13.88 -1.11
C ALA A 55 -14.22 -13.74 0.10
N ASP A 56 -13.84 -12.95 1.10
CA ASP A 56 -14.67 -12.72 2.29
C ASP A 56 -15.95 -11.94 1.98
N ILE A 57 -15.86 -10.88 1.18
CA ILE A 57 -17.04 -10.12 0.73
C ILE A 57 -17.98 -11.03 -0.05
N ASN A 58 -17.45 -11.86 -0.93
CA ASN A 58 -18.23 -12.81 -1.71
C ASN A 58 -18.87 -13.92 -0.85
N ALA A 59 -18.16 -14.41 0.15
CA ALA A 59 -18.69 -15.39 1.11
C ALA A 59 -19.83 -14.80 1.95
N ALA A 60 -19.75 -13.51 2.28
CA ALA A 60 -20.81 -12.77 3.00
C ALA A 60 -22.04 -12.43 2.13
N GLY A 61 -22.06 -12.83 0.87
CA GLY A 61 -23.20 -12.59 -0.06
C GLY A 61 -22.90 -11.58 -1.17
N GLY A 62 -21.74 -10.98 -1.19
CA GLY A 62 -21.32 -9.97 -2.17
C GLY A 62 -21.80 -8.57 -1.80
N LEU A 63 -21.87 -7.67 -2.79
CA LEU A 63 -22.31 -6.27 -2.62
C LEU A 63 -23.50 -5.98 -3.54
N LEU A 64 -24.54 -5.34 -2.99
CA LEU A 64 -25.77 -5.00 -3.75
C LEU A 64 -26.36 -6.19 -4.52
N GLY A 65 -26.28 -7.40 -3.93
CA GLY A 65 -26.77 -8.64 -4.53
C GLY A 65 -25.87 -9.21 -5.65
N LYS A 66 -24.64 -8.72 -5.80
CA LYS A 66 -23.68 -9.14 -6.83
C LYS A 66 -22.39 -9.62 -6.20
N LYS A 67 -21.69 -10.55 -6.87
CA LYS A 67 -20.35 -10.95 -6.48
C LYS A 67 -19.31 -9.94 -6.98
N LEU A 68 -18.17 -9.92 -6.33
CA LEU A 68 -17.00 -9.18 -6.80
C LEU A 68 -16.14 -10.08 -7.68
N LYS A 69 -15.65 -9.52 -8.78
CA LYS A 69 -14.61 -10.12 -9.63
C LYS A 69 -13.36 -9.28 -9.53
N LEU A 70 -12.24 -9.90 -9.13
CA LEU A 70 -10.96 -9.20 -8.98
C LEU A 70 -10.19 -9.22 -10.31
N GLU A 71 -9.84 -8.05 -10.80
CA GLU A 71 -8.89 -7.85 -11.89
C GLU A 71 -7.52 -7.48 -11.32
N ILE A 72 -6.44 -7.94 -11.95
CA ILE A 72 -5.07 -7.67 -11.51
C ILE A 72 -4.37 -6.85 -12.58
N GLY A 73 -3.76 -5.73 -12.16
CA GLY A 73 -2.94 -4.88 -13.02
C GLY A 73 -1.49 -4.84 -12.55
N ASP A 74 -0.56 -4.92 -13.50
CA ASP A 74 0.87 -4.79 -13.23
C ASP A 74 1.39 -3.46 -13.75
N ASP A 75 1.89 -2.62 -12.85
CA ASP A 75 2.54 -1.35 -13.18
C ASP A 75 4.08 -1.41 -13.15
N ALA A 76 4.65 -2.54 -12.72
CA ALA A 76 6.10 -2.74 -12.56
C ALA A 76 6.83 -1.59 -11.83
N CYS A 77 6.12 -0.77 -11.05
CA CYS A 77 6.60 0.50 -10.48
C CYS A 77 7.12 1.49 -11.55
N ASP A 78 6.61 1.39 -12.78
CA ASP A 78 6.91 2.28 -13.91
C ASP A 78 5.76 3.28 -14.14
N PRO A 79 6.02 4.60 -14.13
CA PRO A 79 4.97 5.62 -14.25
C PRO A 79 4.18 5.54 -15.57
N LYS A 80 4.83 5.18 -16.67
CA LYS A 80 4.17 5.11 -17.99
C LYS A 80 3.26 3.88 -18.06
N GLN A 81 3.76 2.74 -17.56
CA GLN A 81 2.96 1.51 -17.47
C GLN A 81 1.76 1.72 -16.55
N ALA A 82 1.94 2.43 -15.43
CA ALA A 82 0.86 2.74 -14.51
C ALA A 82 -0.28 3.54 -15.16
N VAL A 83 0.03 4.54 -15.98
CA VAL A 83 -0.98 5.30 -16.75
C VAL A 83 -1.72 4.37 -17.71
N SER A 84 -0.99 3.53 -18.47
CA SER A 84 -1.62 2.59 -19.41
C SER A 84 -2.54 1.58 -18.71
N VAL A 85 -2.14 1.10 -17.52
CA VAL A 85 -2.98 0.22 -16.69
C VAL A 85 -4.20 0.97 -16.18
N ALA A 86 -4.04 2.23 -15.75
CA ALA A 86 -5.15 3.04 -15.26
C ALA A 86 -6.19 3.30 -16.35
N GLU A 87 -5.76 3.64 -17.57
CA GLU A 87 -6.65 3.79 -18.73
C GLU A 87 -7.39 2.47 -19.06
N LYS A 88 -6.70 1.33 -18.98
CA LYS A 88 -7.31 0.02 -19.14
C LYS A 88 -8.39 -0.22 -18.09
N MET A 89 -8.13 0.00 -16.81
CA MET A 89 -9.10 -0.19 -15.73
C MET A 89 -10.31 0.75 -15.93
N ALA A 90 -10.08 1.99 -16.32
CA ALA A 90 -11.14 2.95 -16.65
C ALA A 90 -12.00 2.49 -17.82
N SER A 91 -11.39 1.98 -18.91
CA SER A 91 -12.11 1.46 -20.07
C SER A 91 -12.99 0.25 -19.74
N MET A 92 -12.56 -0.56 -18.78
CA MET A 92 -13.32 -1.70 -18.23
C MET A 92 -14.43 -1.24 -17.26
N LYS A 93 -14.58 0.06 -17.00
CA LYS A 93 -15.54 0.65 -16.06
C LYS A 93 -15.42 0.11 -14.63
N ILE A 94 -14.18 -0.14 -14.19
CA ILE A 94 -13.90 -0.58 -12.83
C ILE A 94 -14.17 0.59 -11.88
N PRO A 95 -15.06 0.46 -10.88
CA PRO A 95 -15.40 1.56 -10.00
C PRO A 95 -14.35 1.83 -8.93
N PHE A 96 -13.48 0.85 -8.64
CA PHE A 96 -12.53 0.89 -7.54
C PHE A 96 -11.22 0.17 -7.87
N VAL A 97 -10.12 0.81 -7.55
CA VAL A 97 -8.76 0.25 -7.62
C VAL A 97 -8.10 0.33 -6.25
N ASP A 98 -7.66 -0.81 -5.74
CA ASP A 98 -6.71 -0.95 -4.65
C ASP A 98 -5.29 -0.85 -5.22
N GLY A 99 -4.59 0.22 -4.90
CA GLY A 99 -3.26 0.49 -5.49
C GLY A 99 -3.05 1.98 -5.81
N HIS A 100 -1.97 2.33 -6.42
CA HIS A 100 -0.74 1.58 -6.68
C HIS A 100 0.18 1.56 -5.44
N PHE A 101 1.34 0.86 -5.53
CA PHE A 101 2.31 0.86 -4.43
C PHE A 101 3.26 2.06 -4.52
N CYS A 102 3.98 2.21 -5.63
CA CYS A 102 4.97 3.27 -5.80
C CYS A 102 4.30 4.64 -5.93
N SER A 103 4.77 5.66 -5.18
CA SER A 103 4.22 7.02 -5.30
C SER A 103 4.38 7.59 -6.71
N SER A 104 5.46 7.20 -7.42
CA SER A 104 5.71 7.56 -8.82
C SER A 104 4.70 6.97 -9.81
N THR A 105 3.96 5.93 -9.42
CA THR A 105 2.89 5.32 -10.22
C THR A 105 1.50 5.75 -9.77
N SER A 106 1.24 5.83 -8.46
CA SER A 106 -0.06 6.27 -7.92
C SER A 106 -0.43 7.68 -8.38
N ILE A 107 0.54 8.60 -8.39
CA ILE A 107 0.31 10.00 -8.69
C ILE A 107 -0.17 10.19 -10.14
N PRO A 108 0.55 9.78 -11.19
CA PRO A 108 0.06 9.94 -12.56
C PRO A 108 -1.15 9.07 -12.87
N ALA A 109 -1.25 7.85 -12.35
CA ALA A 109 -2.41 6.99 -12.54
C ALA A 109 -3.69 7.60 -11.99
N SER A 110 -3.62 8.37 -10.88
CA SER A 110 -4.79 8.98 -10.27
C SER A 110 -5.48 10.02 -11.15
N ASP A 111 -4.77 10.66 -12.08
CA ASP A 111 -5.36 11.57 -13.07
C ASP A 111 -6.23 10.77 -14.06
N SER A 112 -5.70 9.70 -14.66
CA SER A 112 -6.46 8.81 -15.55
C SER A 112 -7.65 8.17 -14.83
N TYR A 113 -7.51 7.79 -13.56
CA TYR A 113 -8.62 7.28 -12.76
C TYR A 113 -9.68 8.36 -12.49
N ALA A 114 -9.29 9.61 -12.21
CA ALA A 114 -10.24 10.71 -11.99
C ALA A 114 -11.09 10.99 -13.25
N GLU A 115 -10.44 11.01 -14.41
CA GLU A 115 -11.08 11.19 -15.73
C GLU A 115 -11.99 10.00 -16.06
N GLY A 116 -11.55 8.78 -15.76
CA GLY A 116 -12.29 7.54 -15.99
C GLY A 116 -13.38 7.22 -14.95
N ASN A 117 -13.61 8.11 -13.97
CA ASN A 117 -14.57 7.92 -12.87
C ASN A 117 -14.26 6.67 -12.01
N VAL A 118 -12.99 6.44 -11.70
CA VAL A 118 -12.48 5.35 -10.87
C VAL A 118 -12.00 5.88 -9.52
N LEU A 119 -12.42 5.27 -8.43
CA LEU A 119 -11.93 5.58 -7.09
C LEU A 119 -10.64 4.79 -6.83
N GLN A 120 -9.61 5.44 -6.30
CA GLN A 120 -8.33 4.84 -5.96
C GLN A 120 -8.07 4.93 -4.46
N ILE A 121 -7.79 3.79 -3.82
CA ILE A 121 -7.28 3.72 -2.46
C ILE A 121 -5.91 3.05 -2.51
N THR A 122 -4.85 3.77 -2.15
CA THR A 122 -3.51 3.17 -2.09
C THR A 122 -3.21 2.60 -0.71
N PRO A 123 -2.73 1.35 -0.63
CA PRO A 123 -2.22 0.78 0.60
C PRO A 123 -0.82 1.25 0.98
N GLY A 124 0.00 1.77 0.03
CA GLY A 124 1.42 1.94 0.25
C GLY A 124 2.06 3.21 -0.32
N SER A 125 1.36 4.04 -1.10
CA SER A 125 1.94 5.31 -1.59
C SER A 125 1.87 6.39 -0.53
N THR A 126 3.03 6.76 0.00
CA THR A 126 3.18 7.63 1.16
C THR A 126 3.49 9.10 0.82
N ASN A 127 3.93 9.40 -0.42
CA ASN A 127 4.28 10.76 -0.80
C ASN A 127 3.08 11.73 -0.63
N PRO A 128 3.27 12.87 0.06
CA PRO A 128 2.19 13.84 0.30
C PRO A 128 1.50 14.34 -0.97
N LEU A 129 2.23 14.48 -2.08
CA LEU A 129 1.70 15.00 -3.34
C LEU A 129 0.51 14.19 -3.87
N TYR A 130 0.40 12.90 -3.53
CA TYR A 130 -0.72 12.06 -3.98
C TYR A 130 -2.09 12.63 -3.60
N THR A 131 -2.24 13.16 -2.37
CA THR A 131 -3.49 13.72 -1.87
C THR A 131 -3.51 15.26 -1.85
N GLU A 132 -2.33 15.92 -1.79
CA GLU A 132 -2.24 17.39 -1.81
C GLU A 132 -2.78 18.03 -3.10
N ARG A 133 -2.83 17.29 -4.21
CA ARG A 133 -3.40 17.75 -5.48
C ARG A 133 -4.93 17.92 -5.43
N GLY A 134 -5.60 17.43 -4.38
CA GLY A 134 -7.01 17.64 -4.14
C GLY A 134 -7.95 16.90 -5.09
N LEU A 135 -7.51 15.82 -5.74
CA LEU A 135 -8.36 14.99 -6.57
C LEU A 135 -9.46 14.33 -5.73
N TRP A 136 -10.65 14.22 -6.29
CA TRP A 136 -11.81 13.68 -5.57
C TRP A 136 -11.70 12.18 -5.29
N ASN A 137 -10.93 11.46 -6.12
CA ASN A 137 -10.83 10.01 -6.17
C ASN A 137 -9.65 9.40 -5.41
N THR A 138 -8.78 10.22 -4.79
CA THR A 138 -7.55 9.74 -4.13
C THR A 138 -7.73 9.55 -2.64
N PHE A 139 -7.40 8.34 -2.17
CA PHE A 139 -7.40 7.95 -0.75
C PHE A 139 -6.19 7.09 -0.45
N ARG A 140 -5.75 7.06 0.81
CA ARG A 140 -4.75 6.11 1.29
C ARG A 140 -5.16 5.48 2.61
N VAL A 141 -4.66 4.27 2.88
CA VAL A 141 -4.82 3.61 4.18
C VAL A 141 -3.48 3.46 4.92
N CYS A 142 -2.39 3.97 4.33
CA CYS A 142 -1.08 4.12 4.94
C CYS A 142 -0.85 5.56 5.43
N GLY A 143 0.28 5.79 6.10
CA GLY A 143 0.71 7.13 6.51
C GLY A 143 1.30 7.97 5.37
N ARG A 144 1.93 9.10 5.73
CA ARG A 144 2.54 10.07 4.82
C ARG A 144 4.03 10.27 5.12
N ASP A 145 4.81 10.58 4.09
CA ASP A 145 6.25 10.78 4.22
C ASP A 145 6.64 12.00 5.07
N ASP A 146 5.82 13.05 5.10
CA ASP A 146 6.05 14.21 5.96
C ASP A 146 5.98 13.85 7.46
N GLN A 147 5.15 12.88 7.84
CA GLN A 147 5.09 12.35 9.20
C GLN A 147 6.18 11.32 9.46
N GLN A 148 6.41 10.44 8.50
CA GLN A 148 7.47 9.44 8.57
C GLN A 148 8.85 10.08 8.69
N GLY A 149 9.10 11.14 7.91
CA GLY A 149 10.32 11.93 7.97
C GLY A 149 10.57 12.59 9.33
N GLN A 150 9.49 13.05 10.01
CA GLN A 150 9.60 13.60 11.37
C GLN A 150 10.06 12.53 12.38
N VAL A 151 9.52 11.31 12.30
CA VAL A 151 9.91 10.20 13.19
C VAL A 151 11.37 9.79 12.95
N ALA A 152 11.77 9.66 11.68
CA ALA A 152 13.16 9.38 11.32
C ALA A 152 14.10 10.47 11.83
N ALA A 153 13.72 11.74 11.63
CA ALA A 153 14.48 12.89 12.09
C ALA A 153 14.62 12.92 13.63
N ALA A 154 13.55 12.66 14.36
CA ALA A 154 13.59 12.59 15.83
C ALA A 154 14.61 11.54 16.31
N TYR A 155 14.63 10.37 15.68
CA TYR A 155 15.61 9.33 15.96
C TYR A 155 17.04 9.79 15.66
N ILE A 156 17.28 10.41 14.50
CA ILE A 156 18.59 10.93 14.10
C ILE A 156 19.08 12.02 15.08
N ILE A 157 18.21 12.96 15.42
CA ILE A 157 18.54 14.06 16.35
C ILE A 157 18.91 13.52 17.73
N LYS A 158 18.11 12.57 18.24
CA LYS A 158 18.32 11.98 19.58
C LYS A 158 19.65 11.21 19.65
N ASN A 159 20.02 10.46 18.62
CA ASN A 159 21.11 9.48 18.68
C ASN A 159 22.38 9.90 17.92
N TYR A 160 22.28 10.84 16.95
CA TYR A 160 23.37 11.19 16.04
C TYR A 160 23.65 12.70 15.95
N LYS A 161 23.11 13.51 16.86
CA LYS A 161 23.48 14.94 16.95
C LYS A 161 24.98 15.08 17.17
N GLY A 162 25.65 15.85 16.30
CA GLY A 162 27.11 16.03 16.32
C GLY A 162 27.89 14.89 15.64
N ARG A 163 27.22 13.93 15.03
CA ARG A 163 27.81 12.88 14.20
C ARG A 163 27.68 13.20 12.70
N ASN A 164 28.42 12.48 11.88
CA ASN A 164 28.40 12.65 10.43
C ASN A 164 27.24 11.85 9.83
N VAL A 165 26.16 12.54 9.45
CA VAL A 165 24.97 11.96 8.85
C VAL A 165 25.01 12.13 7.34
N ALA A 166 24.78 11.05 6.59
CA ALA A 166 24.47 11.08 5.17
C ALA A 166 22.98 10.83 4.95
N ILE A 167 22.37 11.57 4.02
CA ILE A 167 21.05 11.32 3.50
C ILE A 167 21.20 11.04 2.01
N ILE A 168 20.66 9.92 1.55
CA ILE A 168 20.72 9.52 0.15
C ILE A 168 19.34 9.15 -0.38
N HIS A 169 19.16 9.23 -1.70
CA HIS A 169 17.88 8.89 -2.31
C HIS A 169 18.02 8.33 -3.75
N ASP A 170 17.03 7.56 -4.16
CA ASP A 170 16.97 6.86 -5.46
C ASP A 170 16.41 7.71 -6.62
N LYS A 171 16.22 9.00 -6.44
CA LYS A 171 15.63 9.96 -7.39
C LYS A 171 14.14 9.74 -7.68
N THR A 172 13.50 8.68 -7.16
CA THR A 172 12.05 8.48 -7.35
C THR A 172 11.24 9.52 -6.57
N THR A 173 9.97 9.67 -6.93
CA THR A 173 9.04 10.56 -6.20
C THR A 173 8.94 10.18 -4.72
N TYR A 174 8.91 8.87 -4.39
CA TYR A 174 8.92 8.39 -3.02
C TYR A 174 10.27 8.67 -2.36
N GLY A 175 11.36 8.08 -2.85
CA GLY A 175 12.63 8.09 -2.14
C GLY A 175 13.22 9.49 -1.97
N LYS A 176 13.15 10.32 -3.01
CA LYS A 176 13.58 11.73 -2.91
C LYS A 176 12.67 12.52 -1.97
N GLY A 177 11.35 12.34 -2.06
CA GLY A 177 10.39 13.04 -1.20
C GLY A 177 10.64 12.74 0.26
N LEU A 178 10.76 11.47 0.64
CA LEU A 178 11.03 11.05 2.02
C LEU A 178 12.38 11.53 2.54
N ALA A 179 13.42 11.50 1.69
CA ALA A 179 14.75 12.04 2.04
C ALA A 179 14.70 13.55 2.27
N ASP A 180 13.97 14.29 1.44
CA ASP A 180 13.79 15.74 1.59
C ASP A 180 13.04 16.08 2.88
N GLU A 181 11.96 15.36 3.22
CA GLU A 181 11.20 15.55 4.47
C GLU A 181 12.09 15.30 5.71
N THR A 182 12.82 14.18 5.70
CA THR A 182 13.75 13.85 6.80
C THR A 182 14.85 14.91 6.94
N ARG A 183 15.43 15.34 5.81
CA ARG A 183 16.44 16.39 5.74
C ARG A 183 15.94 17.71 6.30
N ALA A 184 14.75 18.13 5.85
CA ALA A 184 14.14 19.37 6.32
C ALA A 184 13.92 19.33 7.85
N ALA A 185 13.44 18.19 8.37
CA ALA A 185 13.18 18.03 9.79
C ALA A 185 14.45 18.06 10.65
N ILE A 186 15.54 17.36 10.26
CA ILE A 186 16.81 17.44 11.00
C ILE A 186 17.43 18.83 10.93
N ASN A 187 17.36 19.51 9.77
CA ASN A 187 17.89 20.85 9.60
C ASN A 187 17.13 21.89 10.44
N ALA A 188 15.80 21.77 10.55
CA ALA A 188 15.00 22.62 11.44
C ALA A 188 15.40 22.49 12.92
N ALA A 189 15.91 21.33 13.33
CA ALA A 189 16.44 21.09 14.68
C ALA A 189 17.93 21.44 14.83
N GLY A 190 18.55 22.06 13.83
CA GLY A 190 19.96 22.48 13.86
C GLY A 190 20.96 21.33 13.64
N VAL A 191 20.51 20.15 13.18
CA VAL A 191 21.37 19.05 12.75
C VAL A 191 21.50 19.11 11.23
N LYS A 192 22.73 19.28 10.74
CA LYS A 192 22.98 19.37 9.31
C LYS A 192 23.64 18.08 8.82
N GLU A 193 23.09 17.52 7.75
CA GLU A 193 23.70 16.38 7.07
C GLU A 193 25.06 16.76 6.48
N LYS A 194 26.02 15.83 6.53
CA LYS A 194 27.32 15.99 5.91
C LYS A 194 27.29 15.69 4.42
N LEU A 195 26.44 14.76 4.01
CA LEU A 195 26.23 14.40 2.62
C LEU A 195 24.74 14.34 2.29
N TYR A 196 24.38 14.88 1.15
CA TYR A 196 23.08 14.69 0.49
C TYR A 196 23.34 14.26 -0.95
N GLU A 197 23.09 12.98 -1.26
CA GLU A 197 23.50 12.37 -2.52
C GLU A 197 22.36 11.56 -3.14
N ALA A 198 22.44 11.39 -4.47
CA ALA A 198 21.48 10.58 -5.20
C ALA A 198 22.17 9.39 -5.88
N TYR A 199 21.46 8.27 -5.91
CA TYR A 199 21.75 7.14 -6.79
C TYR A 199 20.58 6.93 -7.76
N THR A 200 20.71 6.01 -8.70
CA THR A 200 19.61 5.71 -9.64
C THR A 200 18.94 4.40 -9.24
N LYS A 201 17.60 4.40 -9.13
CA LYS A 201 16.84 3.17 -8.92
C LYS A 201 17.24 2.13 -9.96
N GLY A 202 17.53 0.90 -9.52
CA GLY A 202 18.02 -0.18 -10.38
C GLY A 202 19.53 -0.33 -10.40
N ASP A 203 20.32 0.64 -9.89
CA ASP A 203 21.75 0.50 -9.74
C ASP A 203 22.14 -0.73 -8.90
N LYS A 204 23.25 -1.35 -9.22
CA LYS A 204 23.78 -2.53 -8.49
C LYS A 204 25.16 -2.28 -7.88
N ASP A 205 25.87 -1.27 -8.36
CA ASP A 205 27.18 -0.89 -7.88
C ASP A 205 27.11 0.47 -7.19
N PHE A 206 27.47 0.48 -5.92
CA PHE A 206 27.47 1.65 -5.05
C PHE A 206 28.88 1.93 -4.49
N ALA A 207 29.94 1.29 -5.07
CA ALA A 207 31.30 1.38 -4.56
C ALA A 207 31.80 2.82 -4.45
N ALA A 208 31.52 3.67 -5.44
CA ALA A 208 31.87 5.09 -5.41
C ALA A 208 31.18 5.87 -4.30
N LEU A 209 29.87 5.62 -4.10
CA LEU A 209 29.07 6.23 -3.03
C LEU A 209 29.60 5.81 -1.65
N VAL A 210 29.85 4.51 -1.46
CA VAL A 210 30.39 3.95 -0.20
C VAL A 210 31.80 4.45 0.09
N SER A 211 32.67 4.56 -0.94
CA SER A 211 34.00 5.17 -0.79
C SER A 211 33.92 6.62 -0.30
N ARG A 212 32.87 7.34 -0.73
CA ARG A 212 32.59 8.69 -0.24
C ARG A 212 32.18 8.67 1.23
N PHE A 213 31.32 7.74 1.66
CA PHE A 213 30.95 7.57 3.07
C PHE A 213 32.19 7.32 3.94
N LYS A 214 33.10 6.46 3.48
CA LYS A 214 34.34 6.16 4.18
C LYS A 214 35.23 7.40 4.33
N ARG A 215 35.46 8.13 3.24
CA ARG A 215 36.28 9.35 3.23
C ARG A 215 35.72 10.44 4.16
N GLU A 216 34.40 10.57 4.20
CA GLU A 216 33.70 11.57 5.01
C GLU A 216 33.44 11.09 6.45
N ASN A 217 33.90 9.89 6.82
CA ASN A 217 33.68 9.26 8.13
C ASN A 217 32.20 9.28 8.55
N ILE A 218 31.31 8.80 7.66
CA ILE A 218 29.87 8.78 7.94
C ILE A 218 29.57 7.77 9.03
N ASP A 219 28.79 8.21 10.04
CA ASP A 219 28.33 7.40 11.19
C ASP A 219 26.92 6.84 10.98
N PHE A 220 26.12 7.53 10.16
CA PHE A 220 24.72 7.19 9.93
C PHE A 220 24.30 7.51 8.50
N VAL A 221 23.61 6.57 7.84
CA VAL A 221 23.08 6.72 6.47
C VAL A 221 21.57 6.58 6.50
N TYR A 222 20.85 7.64 6.13
CA TYR A 222 19.42 7.58 5.84
C TYR A 222 19.19 7.37 4.35
N VAL A 223 18.36 6.38 4.00
CA VAL A 223 18.07 6.01 2.62
C VAL A 223 16.60 6.28 2.30
N GLY A 224 16.34 7.26 1.44
CA GLY A 224 15.05 7.39 0.75
C GLY A 224 15.07 6.52 -0.50
N GLY A 225 14.41 5.37 -0.45
CA GLY A 225 14.40 4.40 -1.53
C GLY A 225 13.88 3.04 -1.10
N TYR A 226 13.98 2.07 -2.00
CA TYR A 226 13.41 0.75 -1.79
C TYR A 226 14.44 -0.25 -1.26
N TYR A 227 13.93 -1.41 -0.83
CA TYR A 227 14.72 -2.41 -0.11
C TYR A 227 15.89 -2.99 -0.93
N ALA A 228 15.72 -3.15 -2.24
CA ALA A 228 16.71 -3.85 -3.07
C ALA A 228 18.05 -3.10 -3.10
N GLU A 229 18.03 -1.82 -3.44
CA GLU A 229 19.21 -0.96 -3.46
C GLU A 229 19.74 -0.70 -2.06
N ALA A 230 18.86 -0.44 -1.06
CA ALA A 230 19.26 -0.19 0.32
C ALA A 230 20.04 -1.39 0.91
N ALA A 231 19.62 -2.62 0.63
CA ALA A 231 20.32 -3.83 1.05
C ALA A 231 21.69 -3.99 0.37
N LEU A 232 21.78 -3.68 -0.93
CA LEU A 232 23.06 -3.71 -1.66
C LEU A 232 24.01 -2.62 -1.14
N ILE A 233 23.51 -1.42 -0.87
CA ILE A 233 24.30 -0.34 -0.26
C ILE A 233 24.85 -0.80 1.09
N LEU A 234 24.02 -1.39 1.95
CA LEU A 234 24.45 -1.90 3.24
C LEU A 234 25.54 -2.96 3.11
N ARG A 235 25.40 -3.91 2.18
CA ARG A 235 26.44 -4.92 1.91
C ARG A 235 27.75 -4.26 1.51
N GLN A 236 27.73 -3.40 0.50
CA GLN A 236 28.93 -2.74 0.01
C GLN A 236 29.57 -1.81 1.07
N MET A 237 28.77 -1.20 1.94
CA MET A 237 29.29 -0.49 3.11
C MET A 237 30.13 -1.43 3.99
N ARG A 238 29.61 -2.59 4.35
CA ARG A 238 30.33 -3.56 5.20
C ARG A 238 31.57 -4.13 4.50
N GLU A 239 31.47 -4.47 3.22
CA GLU A 239 32.61 -4.95 2.41
C GLU A 239 33.77 -3.93 2.33
N GLN A 240 33.48 -2.63 2.34
CA GLN A 240 34.48 -1.57 2.37
C GLN A 240 34.89 -1.10 3.78
N GLY A 241 34.37 -1.76 4.84
CA GLY A 241 34.69 -1.44 6.23
C GLY A 241 34.00 -0.17 6.74
N VAL A 242 32.88 0.23 6.12
CA VAL A 242 32.01 1.31 6.62
C VAL A 242 30.99 0.73 7.58
N ASN A 243 31.12 1.06 8.88
CA ASN A 243 30.24 0.54 9.95
C ASN A 243 29.08 1.48 10.31
N ALA A 244 28.79 2.49 9.49
CA ALA A 244 27.66 3.38 9.70
C ALA A 244 26.34 2.60 9.83
N VAL A 245 25.43 3.08 10.69
CA VAL A 245 24.09 2.54 10.79
C VAL A 245 23.29 2.97 9.56
N LEU A 246 22.56 2.03 8.93
CA LEU A 246 21.65 2.33 7.85
C LEU A 246 20.22 2.34 8.37
N MET A 247 19.50 3.40 8.03
CA MET A 247 18.06 3.56 8.28
C MET A 247 17.36 3.94 6.99
N GLY A 248 16.17 3.44 6.77
CA GLY A 248 15.32 3.89 5.67
C GLY A 248 13.85 4.05 6.09
N GLY A 249 13.00 4.21 5.10
CA GLY A 249 11.56 4.31 5.28
C GLY A 249 10.85 2.97 5.31
N ASP A 250 9.55 3.04 5.18
CA ASP A 250 8.59 1.94 5.20
C ASP A 250 8.83 0.88 4.11
N ALA A 251 9.42 1.25 2.98
CA ALA A 251 9.81 0.30 1.94
C ALA A 251 10.91 -0.71 2.37
N LEU A 252 11.56 -0.49 3.53
CA LEU A 252 12.51 -1.45 4.08
C LEU A 252 11.83 -2.50 4.98
N VAL A 253 10.51 -2.45 5.17
CA VAL A 253 9.77 -3.47 5.95
C VAL A 253 9.88 -4.85 5.32
N ASP A 254 9.99 -4.92 3.99
CA ASP A 254 9.99 -6.17 3.24
C ASP A 254 11.12 -7.12 3.68
N LYS A 255 10.78 -8.38 3.83
CA LYS A 255 11.74 -9.45 4.20
C LYS A 255 12.84 -9.66 3.16
N GLN A 256 12.63 -9.24 1.91
CA GLN A 256 13.65 -9.29 0.86
C GLN A 256 14.86 -8.41 1.20
N PHE A 257 14.69 -7.34 1.99
CA PHE A 257 15.84 -6.58 2.49
C PHE A 257 16.83 -7.49 3.23
N ALA A 258 16.34 -8.27 4.19
CA ALA A 258 17.17 -9.21 4.94
C ALA A 258 17.66 -10.38 4.06
N ALA A 259 16.84 -10.86 3.12
CA ALA A 259 17.25 -11.91 2.20
C ALA A 259 18.44 -11.47 1.31
N ILE A 260 18.48 -10.21 0.87
CA ILE A 260 19.56 -9.64 0.06
C ILE A 260 20.79 -9.30 0.93
N ALA A 261 20.59 -8.64 2.07
CA ALA A 261 21.68 -8.21 2.94
C ALA A 261 22.30 -9.37 3.74
N GLY A 262 21.57 -10.47 3.93
CA GLY A 262 21.99 -11.59 4.77
C GLY A 262 22.21 -11.17 6.22
N PRO A 263 23.18 -11.75 6.93
CA PRO A 263 23.50 -11.40 8.32
C PRO A 263 23.87 -9.92 8.51
N LEU A 264 24.25 -9.22 7.43
CA LEU A 264 24.59 -7.78 7.50
C LEU A 264 23.37 -6.89 7.71
N ALA A 265 22.15 -7.43 7.60
CA ALA A 265 20.91 -6.73 7.92
C ALA A 265 20.79 -6.39 9.41
N GLU A 266 21.54 -7.10 10.30
CA GLU A 266 21.53 -6.84 11.74
C GLU A 266 21.84 -5.39 12.05
N GLY A 267 21.02 -4.80 12.92
CA GLY A 267 21.16 -3.42 13.35
C GLY A 267 20.64 -2.37 12.37
N SER A 268 20.21 -2.74 11.16
CA SER A 268 19.53 -1.81 10.26
C SER A 268 18.18 -1.37 10.82
N LEU A 269 17.78 -0.14 10.48
CA LEU A 269 16.60 0.52 11.00
C LEU A 269 15.65 0.90 9.87
N PHE A 270 14.37 1.00 10.19
CA PHE A 270 13.39 1.58 9.29
C PHE A 270 12.18 2.11 10.07
N THR A 271 11.48 3.06 9.46
CA THR A 271 10.18 3.53 9.96
C THR A 271 9.05 2.77 9.31
N PHE A 272 8.07 2.37 10.08
CA PHE A 272 6.82 1.78 9.63
C PHE A 272 5.72 2.05 10.66
N SER A 273 4.46 1.85 10.29
CA SER A 273 3.37 1.89 11.28
C SER A 273 3.50 0.75 12.30
N PRO A 274 2.94 0.90 13.53
CA PRO A 274 2.84 -0.19 14.48
C PRO A 274 2.23 -1.44 13.84
N ASP A 275 2.81 -2.60 14.11
CA ASP A 275 2.48 -3.86 13.44
C ASP A 275 0.97 -4.19 13.55
N PRO A 276 0.21 -4.13 12.45
CA PRO A 276 -1.22 -4.37 12.47
C PRO A 276 -1.59 -5.81 12.83
N ARG A 277 -0.65 -6.75 12.72
CA ARG A 277 -0.85 -8.16 13.12
C ARG A 277 -1.03 -8.32 14.62
N LYS A 278 -0.63 -7.32 15.42
CA LYS A 278 -0.83 -7.30 16.88
C LYS A 278 -2.21 -6.77 17.29
N LYS A 279 -3.01 -6.26 16.35
CA LYS A 279 -4.35 -5.71 16.64
C LYS A 279 -5.38 -6.84 16.72
N GLU A 280 -6.26 -6.77 17.70
CA GLU A 280 -7.36 -7.71 17.84
C GLU A 280 -8.29 -7.71 16.62
N THR A 281 -8.48 -6.54 15.99
CA THR A 281 -9.28 -6.36 14.78
C THR A 281 -8.74 -7.17 13.58
N ALA A 282 -7.47 -7.55 13.58
CA ALA A 282 -6.87 -8.35 12.52
C ALA A 282 -7.00 -9.87 12.75
N ALA A 283 -7.35 -10.33 13.96
CA ALA A 283 -7.25 -11.73 14.35
C ALA A 283 -7.97 -12.70 13.40
N ALA A 284 -9.18 -12.36 12.96
CA ALA A 284 -9.96 -13.19 12.04
C ALA A 284 -9.31 -13.32 10.66
N ALA A 285 -8.79 -12.22 10.12
CA ALA A 285 -8.09 -12.21 8.83
C ALA A 285 -6.76 -12.96 8.92
N LEU A 286 -6.01 -12.77 10.01
CA LEU A 286 -4.74 -13.48 10.27
C LEU A 286 -4.94 -14.98 10.28
N LYS A 287 -6.01 -15.47 10.92
CA LYS A 287 -6.35 -16.89 10.91
C LYS A 287 -6.56 -17.41 9.48
N LYS A 288 -7.31 -16.69 8.66
CA LYS A 288 -7.59 -17.05 7.27
C LYS A 288 -6.33 -17.04 6.39
N PHE A 289 -5.43 -16.05 6.57
CA PHE A 289 -4.14 -16.04 5.90
C PHE A 289 -3.29 -17.26 6.29
N LYS A 290 -3.22 -17.56 7.58
CA LYS A 290 -2.51 -18.75 8.09
C LYS A 290 -3.06 -20.04 7.50
N ASP A 291 -4.39 -20.20 7.43
CA ASP A 291 -5.05 -21.37 6.86
C ASP A 291 -4.71 -21.54 5.35
N LYS A 292 -4.33 -20.46 4.68
CA LYS A 292 -3.84 -20.46 3.28
C LYS A 292 -2.32 -20.58 3.15
N GLY A 293 -1.58 -20.64 4.26
CA GLY A 293 -0.10 -20.64 4.24
C GLY A 293 0.51 -19.30 3.82
N ILE A 294 -0.21 -18.21 3.97
CA ILE A 294 0.24 -16.86 3.63
C ILE A 294 0.66 -16.13 4.90
N ASP A 295 1.86 -15.57 4.92
CA ASP A 295 2.31 -14.62 5.94
C ASP A 295 1.86 -13.20 5.53
N PRO A 296 0.92 -12.56 6.25
CA PRO A 296 0.43 -11.24 5.91
C PRO A 296 1.35 -10.13 6.42
N ASP A 297 2.61 -10.14 5.99
CA ASP A 297 3.57 -9.10 6.30
C ASP A 297 3.37 -7.80 5.50
N GLY A 298 4.10 -6.76 5.86
CA GLY A 298 4.13 -5.48 5.16
C GLY A 298 2.73 -4.90 4.95
N TYR A 299 2.37 -4.72 3.68
CA TYR A 299 1.13 -4.05 3.26
C TYR A 299 -0.07 -4.97 3.00
N THR A 300 0.05 -6.28 3.27
CA THR A 300 -1.03 -7.24 3.00
C THR A 300 -2.34 -6.86 3.71
N LEU A 301 -2.27 -6.49 4.99
CA LEU A 301 -3.45 -6.08 5.74
C LEU A 301 -3.97 -4.70 5.33
N TYR A 302 -3.11 -3.84 4.78
CA TYR A 302 -3.53 -2.53 4.26
C TYR A 302 -4.35 -2.66 2.99
N SER A 303 -3.94 -3.54 2.05
CA SER A 303 -4.73 -3.87 0.87
C SER A 303 -6.08 -4.48 1.27
N TYR A 304 -6.09 -5.44 2.20
CA TYR A 304 -7.33 -5.99 2.73
C TYR A 304 -8.25 -4.90 3.31
N ALA A 305 -7.71 -3.94 4.08
CA ALA A 305 -8.45 -2.83 4.67
C ALA A 305 -9.03 -1.88 3.61
N ALA A 306 -8.33 -1.63 2.51
CA ALA A 306 -8.82 -0.80 1.42
C ALA A 306 -10.13 -1.36 0.84
N PHE A 307 -10.21 -2.68 0.65
CA PHE A 307 -11.44 -3.36 0.24
C PHE A 307 -12.54 -3.30 1.31
N GLN A 308 -12.18 -3.43 2.60
CA GLN A 308 -13.16 -3.29 3.69
C GLN A 308 -13.78 -1.90 3.68
N ILE A 309 -13.00 -0.85 3.53
CA ILE A 309 -13.49 0.54 3.49
C ILE A 309 -14.40 0.74 2.28
N TRP A 310 -13.94 0.36 1.09
CA TRP A 310 -14.71 0.53 -0.12
C TRP A 310 -16.04 -0.24 -0.07
N SER A 311 -16.02 -1.50 0.35
CA SER A 311 -17.22 -2.32 0.41
C SER A 311 -18.26 -1.80 1.40
N GLN A 312 -17.84 -1.36 2.59
CA GLN A 312 -18.73 -0.73 3.57
C GLN A 312 -19.32 0.59 3.03
N ALA A 313 -18.49 1.39 2.31
CA ALA A 313 -18.96 2.63 1.71
C ALA A 313 -19.96 2.39 0.59
N VAL A 314 -19.77 1.38 -0.25
CA VAL A 314 -20.74 0.94 -1.28
C VAL A 314 -22.04 0.49 -0.64
N ALA A 315 -21.96 -0.35 0.40
CA ALA A 315 -23.15 -0.81 1.13
C ALA A 315 -23.92 0.35 1.77
N LYS A 316 -23.22 1.34 2.32
CA LYS A 316 -23.84 2.55 2.89
C LYS A 316 -24.44 3.48 1.84
N ALA A 317 -23.72 3.67 0.73
CA ALA A 317 -24.16 4.53 -0.38
C ALA A 317 -25.21 3.88 -1.29
N GLN A 318 -25.43 2.57 -1.18
CA GLN A 318 -26.30 1.77 -2.05
C GLN A 318 -26.01 1.93 -3.55
N THR A 319 -24.72 2.14 -3.90
CA THR A 319 -24.28 2.33 -5.28
C THR A 319 -22.77 2.06 -5.41
N THR A 320 -22.32 1.71 -6.62
CA THR A 320 -20.90 1.64 -6.99
C THR A 320 -20.42 2.89 -7.72
N ASP A 321 -21.25 3.93 -7.85
CA ASP A 321 -20.81 5.20 -8.42
C ASP A 321 -19.63 5.78 -7.64
N ALA A 322 -18.47 5.90 -8.30
CA ALA A 322 -17.21 6.20 -7.64
C ALA A 322 -17.23 7.54 -6.88
N LYS A 323 -17.91 8.58 -7.43
CA LYS A 323 -17.99 9.89 -6.77
C LYS A 323 -18.85 9.87 -5.53
N LYS A 324 -19.98 9.15 -5.57
CA LYS A 324 -20.86 8.98 -4.41
C LYS A 324 -20.17 8.17 -3.32
N VAL A 325 -19.48 7.09 -3.72
CA VAL A 325 -18.70 6.25 -2.79
C VAL A 325 -17.55 7.07 -2.16
N ALA A 326 -16.81 7.87 -2.95
CA ALA A 326 -15.77 8.76 -2.44
C ALA A 326 -16.30 9.77 -1.40
N THR A 327 -17.46 10.39 -1.67
CA THR A 327 -18.14 11.28 -0.72
C THR A 327 -18.50 10.55 0.57
N THR A 328 -19.02 9.32 0.45
CA THR A 328 -19.39 8.48 1.57
C THR A 328 -18.18 8.08 2.42
N ILE A 329 -17.04 7.74 1.75
CA ILE A 329 -15.78 7.42 2.43
C ILE A 329 -15.30 8.61 3.25
N LYS A 330 -15.26 9.82 2.68
CA LYS A 330 -14.81 11.03 3.39
C LYS A 330 -15.64 11.37 4.62
N ALA A 331 -16.94 11.10 4.59
CA ALA A 331 -17.86 11.40 5.69
C ALA A 331 -17.99 10.28 6.74
N GLY A 332 -17.35 9.12 6.50
CA GLY A 332 -17.53 7.91 7.30
C GLY A 332 -16.44 7.63 8.31
N LYS A 333 -16.75 6.64 9.17
CA LYS A 333 -15.77 5.89 9.96
C LYS A 333 -15.92 4.43 9.58
N TRP A 334 -14.80 3.73 9.44
CA TRP A 334 -14.74 2.42 8.81
C TRP A 334 -14.02 1.43 9.70
N ASP A 335 -14.69 0.36 10.07
CA ASP A 335 -14.11 -0.72 10.86
C ASP A 335 -13.28 -1.62 9.95
N THR A 336 -11.99 -1.74 10.25
CA THR A 336 -11.05 -2.49 9.43
C THR A 336 -10.13 -3.36 10.28
N VAL A 337 -9.38 -4.22 9.61
CA VAL A 337 -8.29 -4.98 10.25
C VAL A 337 -7.19 -4.07 10.82
N LEU A 338 -7.09 -2.82 10.35
CA LEU A 338 -6.18 -1.80 10.87
C LEU A 338 -6.77 -1.02 12.07
N GLY A 339 -7.98 -1.33 12.48
CA GLY A 339 -8.79 -0.59 13.45
C GLY A 339 -9.80 0.32 12.77
N ASN A 340 -10.33 1.29 13.52
CA ASN A 340 -11.31 2.24 12.99
C ASN A 340 -10.62 3.37 12.23
N ILE A 341 -10.95 3.54 10.95
CA ILE A 341 -10.34 4.53 10.05
C ILE A 341 -11.36 5.61 9.70
N SER A 342 -10.91 6.85 9.74
CA SER A 342 -11.59 8.02 9.17
C SER A 342 -10.63 8.84 8.32
N TYR A 343 -11.17 9.73 7.49
CA TYR A 343 -10.41 10.46 6.49
C TYR A 343 -10.40 11.97 6.71
N THR A 344 -9.29 12.60 6.36
CA THR A 344 -9.21 14.04 6.16
C THR A 344 -9.97 14.44 4.89
N PRO A 345 -10.32 15.72 4.68
CA PRO A 345 -10.91 16.19 3.42
C PRO A 345 -10.07 15.85 2.17
N LYS A 346 -8.75 15.67 2.33
CA LYS A 346 -7.84 15.35 1.23
C LYS A 346 -7.78 13.87 0.87
N GLY A 347 -8.29 12.98 1.75
CA GLY A 347 -8.27 11.53 1.52
C GLY A 347 -7.13 10.80 2.25
N ASP A 348 -6.47 11.46 3.21
CA ASP A 348 -5.52 10.83 4.12
C ASP A 348 -6.25 10.29 5.34
N ILE A 349 -5.77 9.19 5.93
CA ILE A 349 -6.29 8.70 7.20
C ILE A 349 -5.94 9.66 8.35
N THR A 350 -6.81 9.75 9.35
CA THR A 350 -6.62 10.67 10.48
C THR A 350 -5.74 10.11 11.60
N LEU A 351 -5.63 8.79 11.68
CA LEU A 351 -4.80 8.11 12.67
C LEU A 351 -3.52 7.65 11.99
N ILE A 352 -2.40 8.27 12.35
CA ILE A 352 -1.10 7.95 11.76
C ILE A 352 -0.08 7.88 12.87
N ASP A 353 0.45 6.67 13.05
CA ASP A 353 1.58 6.42 13.92
C ASP A 353 2.69 5.80 13.07
N TYR A 354 3.88 6.38 13.15
CA TYR A 354 5.11 5.74 12.69
C TYR A 354 5.98 5.45 13.90
N VAL A 355 6.64 4.31 13.85
CA VAL A 355 7.62 3.89 14.86
C VAL A 355 8.89 3.43 14.15
N VAL A 356 10.00 3.42 14.87
CA VAL A 356 11.27 2.90 14.37
C VAL A 356 11.38 1.42 14.72
N TYR A 357 11.69 0.61 13.72
CA TYR A 357 12.01 -0.79 13.86
C TYR A 357 13.50 -1.03 13.72
N LYS A 358 14.00 -2.06 14.40
CA LYS A 358 15.37 -2.55 14.28
C LYS A 358 15.36 -4.03 13.91
N ARG A 359 16.22 -4.41 12.95
CA ARG A 359 16.40 -5.82 12.56
C ARG A 359 17.39 -6.52 13.48
N ASP A 360 17.11 -7.79 13.74
CA ASP A 360 18.00 -8.73 14.41
C ASP A 360 18.88 -9.49 13.40
N LYS A 361 19.73 -10.37 13.92
CA LYS A 361 20.65 -11.21 13.13
C LYS A 361 19.94 -12.20 12.19
N ASP A 362 18.71 -12.57 12.49
CA ASP A 362 17.90 -13.52 11.72
C ASP A 362 17.02 -12.80 10.68
N GLY A 363 17.15 -11.44 10.58
CA GLY A 363 16.40 -10.61 9.67
C GLY A 363 14.98 -10.24 10.15
N ASN A 364 14.56 -10.75 11.31
CA ASN A 364 13.32 -10.30 11.95
C ASN A 364 13.48 -8.86 12.46
N TYR A 365 12.38 -8.21 12.74
CA TYR A 365 12.41 -6.84 13.26
C TYR A 365 11.46 -6.67 14.44
N ALA A 366 11.84 -5.76 15.31
CA ALA A 366 11.04 -5.35 16.45
C ALA A 366 11.04 -3.84 16.59
N GLU A 367 9.95 -3.30 17.09
CA GLU A 367 9.81 -1.89 17.43
C GLU A 367 10.82 -1.52 18.54
N LEU A 368 11.52 -0.41 18.35
CA LEU A 368 12.42 0.10 19.37
C LEU A 368 11.63 0.68 20.54
N ALA A 369 11.92 0.19 21.74
CA ALA A 369 11.31 0.71 22.97
C ALA A 369 11.80 2.12 23.28
N GLY A 370 10.91 3.00 23.78
CA GLY A 370 11.27 4.31 24.34
C GLY A 370 11.57 5.40 23.30
N GLN A 371 10.86 5.38 22.19
CA GLN A 371 10.91 6.46 21.19
C GLN A 371 10.12 7.68 21.61
#